data_ec23376fcd9cd55a7d810eaf9eb8b010
#
_entry.id   ec23376fcd9cd55a7d810eaf9eb8b010
#
_cell.length_a   1.000
_cell.length_b   1.000
_cell.length_c   1.000
_cell.angle_alpha   90.00
_cell.angle_beta   90.00
_cell.angle_gamma   90.00
#
_symmetry.space_group_name_H-M   'P 1'
#
loop_
_entity.id
_entity.type
_entity.pdbx_description
1 polymer ?
#
loop_
_entity_poly.entity_id
_entity_poly.type
_entity_poly.pdbx_seq_one_letter_code
_entity_poly.pdbx_strand_id
1 'polypeptide(L)'
;MDKIIVFLCFCVFPLLTNAQTISGPLANEPAKLGTKKIVDSSIIECIYNYRVIDHSLGDMREYHAILELGDSIFKYESYGSYRLDSALVGKQQMTLGEYFDFYNKYSPDFKEFLLENVNANKLSYYGKISIDKFMYHEEVPHIDWALSDSTKEICGYLCHQATATFRGRNWIAWYCDIPKSVGPWKLNGLPGLILAAETEDKEHTFSAISVRKSSSPITVNDKEYFKTTREHFNQALADYKSNPAKSWKNSPLAPKDMNG
;
A
#
# COMPACT_ATOMS: atom_id res chain seq x y z
N MET A 1 -20.91 -7.55 52.17
CA MET A 1 -20.95 -6.65 50.97
C MET A 1 -19.50 -6.47 50.52
N ASP A 2 -19.00 -7.44 49.76
CA ASP A 2 -17.60 -7.48 49.35
C ASP A 2 -17.44 -6.85 47.97
N LYS A 3 -16.68 -5.77 47.95
CA LYS A 3 -16.34 -5.05 46.69
C LYS A 3 -15.23 -5.86 46.01
N ILE A 4 -15.58 -6.50 44.89
CA ILE A 4 -14.61 -7.12 43.97
C ILE A 4 -13.94 -5.97 43.21
N ILE A 5 -12.68 -5.71 43.55
CA ILE A 5 -11.81 -4.82 42.78
C ILE A 5 -11.22 -5.67 41.63
N VAL A 6 -11.74 -5.43 40.41
CA VAL A 6 -11.13 -6.00 39.19
C VAL A 6 -9.89 -5.19 38.86
N PHE A 7 -8.73 -5.78 39.13
CA PHE A 7 -7.43 -5.27 38.69
C PHE A 7 -7.29 -5.56 37.19
N LEU A 8 -7.51 -4.57 36.35
CA LEU A 8 -7.17 -4.65 34.93
C LEU A 8 -5.64 -4.57 34.79
N CYS A 9 -5.01 -5.73 34.70
CA CYS A 9 -3.60 -5.84 34.39
C CYS A 9 -3.40 -5.46 32.92
N PHE A 10 -2.92 -4.24 32.65
CA PHE A 10 -2.45 -3.81 31.34
C PHE A 10 -1.12 -4.54 31.06
N CYS A 11 -1.19 -5.75 30.53
CA CYS A 11 -0.04 -6.40 29.96
C CYS A 11 0.32 -5.66 28.67
N VAL A 12 1.43 -4.92 28.69
CA VAL A 12 2.15 -4.46 27.50
C VAL A 12 2.66 -5.73 26.81
N PHE A 13 1.89 -6.25 25.84
CA PHE A 13 2.36 -7.31 24.97
C PHE A 13 3.27 -6.71 23.89
N PRO A 14 4.46 -7.27 23.67
CA PRO A 14 5.25 -6.94 22.50
C PRO A 14 4.41 -7.30 21.25
N LEU A 15 4.46 -6.46 20.24
CA LEU A 15 3.81 -6.66 18.94
C LEU A 15 4.44 -7.87 18.23
N LEU A 16 4.09 -9.03 18.68
CA LEU A 16 4.15 -10.24 17.86
C LEU A 16 3.06 -10.06 16.81
N THR A 17 3.41 -10.25 15.56
CA THR A 17 2.49 -10.31 14.41
C THR A 17 1.32 -11.23 14.76
N ASN A 18 0.21 -10.65 15.21
CA ASN A 18 -0.97 -11.42 15.57
C ASN A 18 -1.61 -11.93 14.28
N ALA A 19 -1.30 -13.16 13.91
CA ALA A 19 -2.12 -13.92 13.00
C ALA A 19 -3.55 -13.93 13.59
N GLN A 20 -4.48 -13.23 12.95
CA GLN A 20 -5.87 -13.19 13.38
C GLN A 20 -6.50 -14.55 13.07
N THR A 21 -6.57 -15.42 14.06
CA THR A 21 -7.24 -16.72 13.91
C THR A 21 -8.70 -16.54 14.29
N ILE A 22 -9.59 -16.82 13.34
CA ILE A 22 -11.01 -16.94 13.63
C ILE A 22 -11.30 -18.39 13.99
N SER A 23 -11.92 -18.62 15.14
CA SER A 23 -12.30 -19.95 15.63
C SER A 23 -13.78 -20.00 16.02
N GLY A 24 -14.30 -21.20 16.22
CA GLY A 24 -15.68 -21.42 16.59
C GLY A 24 -16.67 -21.28 15.41
N PRO A 25 -17.97 -21.10 15.68
CA PRO A 25 -19.01 -21.08 14.63
C PRO A 25 -18.76 -20.02 13.54
N LEU A 26 -18.19 -18.88 13.90
CA LEU A 26 -17.90 -17.79 12.96
C LEU A 26 -16.91 -18.20 11.86
N ALA A 27 -15.97 -19.10 12.15
CA ALA A 27 -15.00 -19.59 11.18
C ALA A 27 -15.67 -20.32 9.99
N ASN A 28 -16.85 -20.91 10.23
CA ASN A 28 -17.59 -21.66 9.22
C ASN A 28 -18.55 -20.78 8.38
N GLU A 29 -18.71 -19.50 8.75
CA GLU A 29 -19.54 -18.57 7.99
C GLU A 29 -18.94 -18.32 6.61
N PRO A 30 -19.78 -18.10 5.55
CA PRO A 30 -19.28 -17.79 4.23
C PRO A 30 -18.50 -16.48 4.19
N ALA A 31 -17.31 -16.51 3.62
CA ALA A 31 -16.54 -15.31 3.34
C ALA A 31 -17.13 -14.57 2.12
N LYS A 32 -17.39 -13.27 2.27
CA LYS A 32 -17.80 -12.41 1.13
C LYS A 32 -16.54 -12.01 0.35
N LEU A 33 -16.23 -12.79 -0.68
CA LEU A 33 -15.17 -12.43 -1.62
C LEU A 33 -15.65 -11.25 -2.47
N GLY A 34 -14.88 -10.16 -2.51
CA GLY A 34 -15.20 -9.02 -3.36
C GLY A 34 -14.99 -9.37 -4.83
N THR A 35 -15.83 -8.83 -5.70
CA THR A 35 -15.63 -8.89 -7.15
C THR A 35 -14.45 -8.02 -7.55
N LYS A 36 -13.71 -8.45 -8.58
CA LYS A 36 -12.58 -7.73 -9.15
C LYS A 36 -12.85 -7.40 -10.59
N LYS A 37 -12.48 -6.19 -10.97
CA LYS A 37 -12.48 -5.73 -12.35
C LYS A 37 -11.05 -5.76 -12.88
N ILE A 38 -10.84 -6.40 -14.03
CA ILE A 38 -9.59 -6.32 -14.80
C ILE A 38 -9.56 -4.94 -15.46
N VAL A 39 -8.48 -4.19 -15.26
CA VAL A 39 -8.30 -2.84 -15.82
C VAL A 39 -7.18 -2.79 -16.86
N ASP A 40 -6.24 -3.73 -16.83
CA ASP A 40 -5.16 -3.90 -17.81
C ASP A 40 -4.51 -5.29 -17.60
N SER A 41 -3.46 -5.60 -18.38
CA SER A 41 -2.60 -6.76 -18.18
C SER A 41 -1.16 -6.31 -17.94
N SER A 42 -0.53 -6.87 -16.93
CA SER A 42 0.86 -6.56 -16.60
C SER A 42 1.80 -7.10 -17.68
N ILE A 43 2.76 -6.29 -18.09
CA ILE A 43 3.86 -6.68 -19.00
C ILE A 43 5.13 -6.92 -18.19
N ILE A 44 5.33 -6.09 -17.16
CA ILE A 44 6.47 -6.14 -16.24
C ILE A 44 5.93 -6.01 -14.82
N GLU A 45 6.54 -6.74 -13.92
CA GLU A 45 6.35 -6.61 -12.49
C GLU A 45 7.68 -6.30 -11.82
N CYS A 46 7.70 -5.28 -10.96
CA CYS A 46 8.84 -4.94 -10.13
C CYS A 46 8.46 -5.06 -8.65
N ILE A 47 9.20 -5.90 -7.93
CA ILE A 47 8.98 -6.09 -6.48
C ILE A 47 10.04 -5.29 -5.74
N TYR A 48 9.60 -4.51 -4.75
CA TYR A 48 10.47 -3.66 -3.95
C TYR A 48 10.44 -4.10 -2.49
N ASN A 49 11.61 -4.03 -1.85
CA ASN A 49 11.70 -3.85 -0.41
C ASN A 49 11.56 -2.34 -0.13
N TYR A 50 10.55 -1.97 0.67
CA TYR A 50 10.34 -0.61 1.15
C TYR A 50 10.61 -0.56 2.64
N ARG A 51 11.63 0.21 3.02
CA ARG A 51 11.98 0.47 4.41
C ARG A 51 11.62 1.91 4.77
N VAL A 52 10.98 2.07 5.92
CA VAL A 52 10.70 3.37 6.51
C VAL A 52 11.22 3.42 7.94
N ILE A 53 11.87 4.52 8.30
CA ILE A 53 12.42 4.76 9.63
C ILE A 53 11.65 5.93 10.25
N ASP A 54 11.01 5.68 11.38
CA ASP A 54 10.45 6.75 12.21
C ASP A 54 11.52 7.20 13.21
N HIS A 55 12.24 8.27 12.86
CA HIS A 55 13.31 8.81 13.70
C HIS A 55 12.82 9.29 15.07
N SER A 56 11.53 9.63 15.21
CA SER A 56 10.98 10.10 16.48
C SER A 56 10.77 8.96 17.48
N LEU A 57 10.45 7.77 16.98
CA LEU A 57 10.21 6.56 17.78
C LEU A 57 11.40 5.60 17.77
N GLY A 58 12.39 5.80 16.89
CA GLY A 58 13.48 4.86 16.65
C GLY A 58 12.99 3.53 16.05
N ASP A 59 11.82 3.52 15.43
CA ASP A 59 11.19 2.34 14.85
C ASP A 59 11.53 2.24 13.36
N MET A 60 11.88 1.04 12.91
CA MET A 60 12.14 0.72 11.52
C MET A 60 11.18 -0.35 11.05
N ARG A 61 10.50 -0.11 9.94
CA ARG A 61 9.58 -1.05 9.33
C ARG A 61 10.00 -1.39 7.92
N GLU A 62 9.88 -2.65 7.57
CA GLU A 62 10.10 -3.16 6.23
C GLU A 62 8.81 -3.69 5.65
N TYR A 63 8.55 -3.35 4.40
CA TYR A 63 7.39 -3.74 3.63
C TYR A 63 7.80 -4.27 2.27
N HIS A 64 7.04 -5.20 1.74
CA HIS A 64 7.20 -5.62 0.36
C HIS A 64 6.08 -5.03 -0.49
N ALA A 65 6.47 -4.33 -1.53
CA ALA A 65 5.56 -3.72 -2.49
C ALA A 65 5.76 -4.30 -3.88
N ILE A 66 4.73 -4.26 -4.71
CA ILE A 66 4.81 -4.60 -6.13
C ILE A 66 4.31 -3.42 -6.97
N LEU A 67 5.00 -3.19 -8.06
CA LEU A 67 4.60 -2.31 -9.15
C LEU A 67 4.31 -3.18 -10.37
N GLU A 68 3.04 -3.24 -10.77
CA GLU A 68 2.54 -3.91 -11.95
C GLU A 68 2.46 -2.89 -13.08
N LEU A 69 3.14 -3.15 -14.18
CA LEU A 69 3.25 -2.25 -15.34
C LEU A 69 2.52 -2.87 -16.53
N GLY A 70 1.36 -2.31 -16.85
CA GLY A 70 0.61 -2.62 -18.07
C GLY A 70 0.97 -1.69 -19.23
N ASP A 71 0.13 -1.70 -20.24
CA ASP A 71 0.27 -0.78 -21.38
C ASP A 71 -0.16 0.65 -20.99
N SER A 72 -1.27 0.76 -20.30
CA SER A 72 -1.90 2.04 -19.94
C SER A 72 -2.09 2.25 -18.46
N ILE A 73 -2.08 1.19 -17.67
CA ILE A 73 -2.31 1.23 -16.23
C ILE A 73 -1.07 0.71 -15.50
N PHE A 74 -0.59 1.48 -14.54
CA PHE A 74 0.39 1.04 -13.55
C PHE A 74 -0.29 0.93 -12.21
N LYS A 75 -0.01 -0.13 -11.46
CA LYS A 75 -0.56 -0.34 -10.13
C LYS A 75 0.55 -0.61 -9.13
N TYR A 76 0.56 0.13 -8.04
CA TYR A 76 1.47 -0.08 -6.92
C TYR A 76 0.67 -0.48 -5.69
N GLU A 77 1.02 -1.62 -5.08
CA GLU A 77 0.35 -2.13 -3.87
C GLU A 77 1.28 -2.98 -3.00
N SER A 78 0.80 -3.40 -1.81
CA SER A 78 1.49 -4.41 -1.00
C SER A 78 1.64 -5.72 -1.78
N TYR A 79 2.84 -6.28 -1.80
CA TYR A 79 3.09 -7.58 -2.42
C TYR A 79 2.29 -8.71 -1.76
N GLY A 80 2.04 -8.61 -0.45
CA GLY A 80 1.14 -9.52 0.25
C GLY A 80 -0.30 -9.44 -0.27
N SER A 81 -0.82 -8.22 -0.56
CA SER A 81 -2.15 -8.05 -1.18
C SER A 81 -2.22 -8.69 -2.56
N TYR A 82 -1.23 -8.43 -3.41
CA TYR A 82 -1.12 -9.04 -4.74
C TYR A 82 -1.13 -10.58 -4.66
N ARG A 83 -0.34 -11.17 -3.75
CA ARG A 83 -0.27 -12.63 -3.56
C ARG A 83 -1.58 -13.21 -3.04
N LEU A 84 -2.22 -12.54 -2.08
CA LEU A 84 -3.53 -12.93 -1.55
C LEU A 84 -4.56 -12.92 -2.68
N ASP A 85 -4.60 -11.84 -3.45
CA ASP A 85 -5.49 -11.67 -4.57
C ASP A 85 -5.31 -12.77 -5.62
N SER A 86 -4.06 -13.09 -5.97
CA SER A 86 -3.72 -14.15 -6.92
C SER A 86 -4.13 -15.54 -6.40
N ALA A 87 -3.97 -15.80 -5.11
CA ALA A 87 -4.34 -17.08 -4.50
C ALA A 87 -5.87 -17.27 -4.41
N LEU A 88 -6.63 -16.18 -4.44
CA LEU A 88 -8.10 -16.20 -4.41
C LEU A 88 -8.75 -16.26 -5.79
N VAL A 89 -7.97 -16.14 -6.87
CA VAL A 89 -8.49 -16.26 -8.25
C VAL A 89 -9.17 -17.62 -8.44
N GLY A 90 -10.39 -17.60 -8.99
CA GLY A 90 -11.16 -18.81 -9.27
C GLY A 90 -11.86 -19.45 -8.05
N LYS A 91 -11.62 -18.94 -6.85
CA LYS A 91 -12.38 -19.41 -5.67
C LYS A 91 -13.76 -18.75 -5.64
N GLN A 92 -14.80 -19.56 -5.75
CA GLN A 92 -16.18 -19.09 -5.72
C GLN A 92 -16.79 -19.08 -4.32
N GLN A 93 -16.37 -20.02 -3.48
CA GLN A 93 -16.85 -20.19 -2.12
C GLN A 93 -15.68 -20.53 -1.21
N MET A 94 -15.66 -19.94 -0.04
CA MET A 94 -14.78 -20.28 1.06
C MET A 94 -15.40 -19.79 2.37
N THR A 95 -14.95 -20.37 3.48
CA THR A 95 -15.34 -19.90 4.81
C THR A 95 -14.50 -18.71 5.26
N LEU A 96 -14.95 -18.03 6.30
CA LEU A 96 -14.16 -16.97 6.95
C LEU A 96 -12.84 -17.50 7.50
N GLY A 97 -12.83 -18.71 8.09
CA GLY A 97 -11.61 -19.35 8.57
C GLY A 97 -10.59 -19.55 7.45
N GLU A 98 -10.99 -20.17 6.34
CA GLU A 98 -10.11 -20.36 5.18
C GLU A 98 -9.61 -19.02 4.60
N TYR A 99 -10.47 -18.00 4.52
CA TYR A 99 -10.04 -16.66 4.06
C TYR A 99 -8.96 -16.07 4.98
N PHE A 100 -9.13 -16.18 6.31
CA PHE A 100 -8.16 -15.68 7.27
C PHE A 100 -6.84 -16.47 7.23
N ASP A 101 -6.88 -17.77 6.95
CA ASP A 101 -5.66 -18.56 6.73
C ASP A 101 -4.87 -18.05 5.53
N PHE A 102 -5.54 -17.76 4.40
CA PHE A 102 -4.91 -17.11 3.25
C PHE A 102 -4.39 -15.71 3.59
N TYR A 103 -5.20 -14.92 4.29
CA TYR A 103 -4.82 -13.56 4.70
C TYR A 103 -3.56 -13.59 5.58
N ASN A 104 -3.50 -14.46 6.57
CA ASN A 104 -2.35 -14.62 7.45
C ASN A 104 -1.12 -15.15 6.70
N LYS A 105 -1.31 -16.09 5.78
CA LYS A 105 -0.23 -16.65 4.97
C LYS A 105 0.46 -15.60 4.10
N TYR A 106 -0.31 -14.66 3.53
CA TYR A 106 0.22 -13.65 2.63
C TYR A 106 0.49 -12.32 3.31
N SER A 107 -0.11 -12.07 4.48
CA SER A 107 0.14 -10.92 5.37
C SER A 107 0.32 -9.60 4.62
N PRO A 108 -0.75 -8.99 4.07
CA PRO A 108 -0.62 -7.69 3.41
C PRO A 108 -0.02 -6.64 4.37
N ASP A 109 1.14 -6.09 4.03
CA ASP A 109 1.88 -5.15 4.86
C ASP A 109 1.15 -3.80 5.01
N PHE A 110 0.49 -3.38 3.93
CA PHE A 110 -0.33 -2.17 3.88
C PHE A 110 -1.54 -2.39 2.96
N LYS A 111 -2.55 -1.53 3.08
CA LYS A 111 -3.84 -1.69 2.37
C LYS A 111 -4.09 -0.62 1.31
N GLU A 112 -3.24 0.37 1.26
CA GLU A 112 -3.25 1.43 0.27
C GLU A 112 -2.73 0.91 -1.06
N PHE A 113 -3.30 1.42 -2.15
CA PHE A 113 -2.76 1.18 -3.48
C PHE A 113 -2.94 2.41 -4.38
N LEU A 114 -2.13 2.46 -5.40
CA LEU A 114 -2.14 3.50 -6.42
C LEU A 114 -2.46 2.89 -7.77
N LEU A 115 -3.23 3.62 -8.57
CA LEU A 115 -3.42 3.36 -9.98
C LEU A 115 -3.04 4.61 -10.76
N GLU A 116 -2.10 4.48 -11.65
CA GLU A 116 -1.76 5.51 -12.62
C GLU A 116 -2.33 5.13 -13.99
N ASN A 117 -3.11 6.01 -14.57
CA ASN A 117 -3.53 5.93 -15.97
C ASN A 117 -2.65 6.88 -16.78
N VAL A 118 -1.69 6.32 -17.50
CA VAL A 118 -0.69 7.08 -18.27
C VAL A 118 -1.35 7.93 -19.35
N ASN A 119 -2.32 7.36 -20.07
CA ASN A 119 -3.00 8.07 -21.18
C ASN A 119 -3.85 9.25 -20.70
N ALA A 120 -4.33 9.19 -19.46
CA ALA A 120 -5.16 10.24 -18.87
C ALA A 120 -4.36 11.19 -17.96
N ASN A 121 -3.06 11.00 -17.80
CA ASN A 121 -2.22 11.74 -16.83
C ASN A 121 -2.87 11.79 -15.45
N LYS A 122 -3.38 10.64 -14.98
CA LYS A 122 -4.22 10.56 -13.78
C LYS A 122 -3.69 9.53 -12.81
N LEU A 123 -3.41 9.97 -11.60
CA LEU A 123 -3.08 9.13 -10.46
C LEU A 123 -4.28 9.02 -9.51
N SER A 124 -4.67 7.81 -9.20
CA SER A 124 -5.75 7.50 -8.27
C SER A 124 -5.17 6.82 -7.03
N TYR A 125 -5.41 7.40 -5.89
CA TYR A 125 -5.05 6.83 -4.58
C TYR A 125 -6.25 6.18 -3.94
N TYR A 126 -6.07 5.01 -3.40
CA TYR A 126 -7.05 4.26 -2.64
C TYR A 126 -6.47 3.96 -1.26
N GLY A 127 -7.17 4.35 -0.22
CA GLY A 127 -6.71 4.17 1.15
C GLY A 127 -7.85 3.92 2.11
N LYS A 128 -7.48 3.70 3.38
CA LYS A 128 -8.41 3.36 4.44
C LYS A 128 -8.09 4.16 5.70
N ILE A 129 -9.13 4.70 6.33
CA ILE A 129 -9.03 5.30 7.66
C ILE A 129 -10.02 4.54 8.54
N SER A 130 -9.53 3.80 9.52
CA SER A 130 -10.32 2.86 10.29
C SER A 130 -11.01 1.82 9.39
N ILE A 131 -12.32 1.81 9.30
CA ILE A 131 -13.12 0.92 8.45
C ILE A 131 -13.52 1.57 7.13
N ASP A 132 -13.47 2.88 7.04
CA ASP A 132 -13.92 3.65 5.89
C ASP A 132 -12.86 3.64 4.78
N LYS A 133 -13.33 3.45 3.53
CA LYS A 133 -12.50 3.40 2.34
C LYS A 133 -12.63 4.70 1.58
N PHE A 134 -11.52 5.32 1.27
CA PHE A 134 -11.44 6.59 0.59
C PHE A 134 -10.67 6.46 -0.72
N MET A 135 -11.03 7.29 -1.68
CA MET A 135 -10.26 7.46 -2.90
C MET A 135 -10.19 8.94 -3.28
N TYR A 136 -9.09 9.33 -3.87
CA TYR A 136 -8.94 10.61 -4.53
C TYR A 136 -8.14 10.48 -5.82
N HIS A 137 -8.32 11.47 -6.68
CA HIS A 137 -7.57 11.60 -7.92
C HIS A 137 -6.68 12.83 -7.83
N GLU A 138 -5.52 12.73 -8.43
CA GLU A 138 -4.62 13.87 -8.69
C GLU A 138 -4.01 13.69 -10.08
N GLU A 139 -3.46 14.74 -10.66
CA GLU A 139 -2.58 14.62 -11.82
C GLU A 139 -1.30 13.88 -11.41
N VAL A 140 -0.69 13.16 -12.34
CA VAL A 140 0.63 12.57 -12.11
C VAL A 140 1.59 13.70 -11.77
N PRO A 141 2.24 13.68 -10.61
CA PRO A 141 3.06 14.79 -10.18
C PRO A 141 4.27 14.95 -11.10
N HIS A 142 4.55 16.18 -11.50
CA HIS A 142 5.80 16.51 -12.17
C HIS A 142 6.93 16.58 -11.13
N ILE A 143 8.06 15.95 -11.44
CA ILE A 143 9.26 15.93 -10.59
C ILE A 143 10.44 16.38 -11.43
N ASP A 144 11.08 17.49 -11.03
CA ASP A 144 12.24 18.05 -11.71
C ASP A 144 13.51 17.29 -11.27
N TRP A 145 13.92 16.29 -12.06
CA TRP A 145 15.08 15.49 -11.80
C TRP A 145 16.36 16.08 -12.38
N ALA A 146 17.39 16.20 -11.54
CA ALA A 146 18.77 16.45 -11.98
C ALA A 146 19.45 15.08 -12.21
N LEU A 147 19.83 14.82 -13.46
CA LEU A 147 20.50 13.58 -13.86
C LEU A 147 21.99 13.64 -13.48
N SER A 148 22.58 12.47 -13.17
CA SER A 148 23.99 12.31 -12.82
C SER A 148 24.63 11.19 -13.67
N ASP A 149 25.95 11.29 -13.87
CA ASP A 149 26.74 10.27 -14.57
C ASP A 149 27.03 9.03 -13.69
N SER A 150 26.63 9.06 -12.42
CA SER A 150 26.82 7.92 -11.51
C SER A 150 25.97 6.74 -11.96
N THR A 151 26.57 5.55 -11.93
CA THR A 151 25.91 4.31 -12.30
C THR A 151 26.09 3.24 -11.24
N LYS A 152 25.14 2.33 -11.14
CA LYS A 152 25.24 1.07 -10.38
C LYS A 152 24.35 -0.01 -10.98
N GLU A 153 24.64 -1.26 -10.67
CA GLU A 153 23.79 -2.39 -11.06
C GLU A 153 22.73 -2.68 -9.98
N ILE A 154 21.47 -2.86 -10.41
CA ILE A 154 20.34 -3.29 -9.55
C ILE A 154 19.55 -4.35 -10.30
N CYS A 155 19.34 -5.52 -9.71
CA CYS A 155 18.63 -6.64 -10.32
C CYS A 155 19.14 -7.04 -11.73
N GLY A 156 20.44 -6.86 -11.99
CA GLY A 156 21.06 -7.14 -13.30
C GLY A 156 20.86 -6.05 -14.36
N TYR A 157 20.33 -4.88 -13.98
CA TYR A 157 20.18 -3.72 -14.84
C TYR A 157 21.17 -2.62 -14.46
N LEU A 158 21.83 -2.06 -15.46
CA LEU A 158 22.61 -0.83 -15.28
C LEU A 158 21.64 0.32 -14.99
N CYS A 159 21.83 1.00 -13.87
CA CYS A 159 20.99 2.11 -13.45
C CYS A 159 21.81 3.39 -13.37
N HIS A 160 21.16 4.50 -13.74
CA HIS A 160 21.69 5.85 -13.67
C HIS A 160 21.08 6.59 -12.48
N GLN A 161 21.86 7.46 -11.86
CA GLN A 161 21.42 8.24 -10.71
C GLN A 161 20.71 9.52 -11.15
N ALA A 162 19.69 9.91 -10.39
CA ALA A 162 19.07 11.22 -10.45
C ALA A 162 18.70 11.72 -9.06
N THR A 163 18.63 13.03 -8.88
CA THR A 163 18.24 13.68 -7.62
C THR A 163 17.12 14.68 -7.85
N ALA A 164 16.21 14.83 -6.89
CA ALA A 164 15.16 15.85 -6.95
C ALA A 164 14.67 16.21 -5.55
N THR A 165 14.10 17.41 -5.42
CA THR A 165 13.27 17.75 -4.25
C THR A 165 11.81 17.49 -4.58
N PHE A 166 11.17 16.59 -3.85
CA PHE A 166 9.78 16.25 -4.05
C PHE A 166 9.06 16.09 -2.72
N ARG A 167 7.92 16.80 -2.57
CA ARG A 167 7.08 16.78 -1.37
C ARG A 167 7.85 17.04 -0.07
N GLY A 168 8.75 18.02 -0.10
CA GLY A 168 9.52 18.47 1.05
C GLY A 168 10.68 17.55 1.46
N ARG A 169 11.06 16.59 0.61
CA ARG A 169 12.21 15.70 0.80
C ARG A 169 13.14 15.77 -0.39
N ASN A 170 14.44 15.62 -0.13
CA ASN A 170 15.44 15.40 -1.16
C ASN A 170 15.54 13.90 -1.44
N TRP A 171 15.36 13.55 -2.71
CA TRP A 171 15.36 12.17 -3.20
C TRP A 171 16.60 11.89 -4.03
N ILE A 172 17.12 10.69 -3.87
CA ILE A 172 18.14 10.08 -4.74
C ILE A 172 17.47 8.87 -5.37
N ALA A 173 17.34 8.84 -6.70
CA ALA A 173 16.72 7.75 -7.44
C ALA A 173 17.71 7.09 -8.39
N TRP A 174 17.47 5.82 -8.71
CA TRP A 174 18.22 5.02 -9.66
C TRP A 174 17.27 4.39 -10.65
N TYR A 175 17.39 4.73 -11.92
CA TYR A 175 16.54 4.26 -13.00
C TYR A 175 17.33 3.51 -14.06
N CYS A 176 16.71 2.53 -14.72
CA CYS A 176 17.29 1.73 -15.79
C CYS A 176 16.60 1.99 -17.12
N ASP A 177 17.16 1.47 -18.23
CA ASP A 177 16.69 1.71 -19.60
C ASP A 177 15.37 1.00 -19.97
N ILE A 178 14.64 0.42 -19.01
CA ILE A 178 13.28 -0.05 -19.26
C ILE A 178 12.39 1.17 -19.54
N PRO A 179 11.76 1.30 -20.72
CA PRO A 179 11.09 2.54 -21.17
C PRO A 179 9.72 2.72 -20.49
N LYS A 180 9.72 2.79 -19.18
CA LYS A 180 8.56 3.06 -18.31
C LYS A 180 8.95 4.13 -17.30
N SER A 181 8.47 5.37 -17.53
CA SER A 181 8.80 6.55 -16.72
C SER A 181 8.05 6.56 -15.37
N VAL A 182 8.25 5.53 -14.58
CA VAL A 182 7.55 5.29 -13.31
C VAL A 182 8.44 4.59 -12.30
N GLY A 183 8.06 4.62 -11.03
CA GLY A 183 8.76 3.97 -9.93
C GLY A 183 7.83 3.61 -8.78
N PRO A 184 8.40 3.24 -7.64
CA PRO A 184 7.62 2.92 -6.47
C PRO A 184 6.88 4.15 -5.94
N TRP A 185 5.70 3.91 -5.37
CA TRP A 185 4.83 4.94 -4.83
C TRP A 185 4.42 5.97 -5.90
N LYS A 186 4.78 7.24 -5.74
CA LYS A 186 4.45 8.34 -6.66
C LYS A 186 5.68 8.90 -7.38
N LEU A 187 6.78 8.18 -7.35
CA LEU A 187 8.00 8.57 -8.05
C LEU A 187 7.86 8.24 -9.53
N ASN A 188 8.12 9.22 -10.38
CA ASN A 188 7.97 9.12 -11.83
C ASN A 188 8.84 10.16 -12.54
N GLY A 189 8.75 10.25 -13.86
CA GLY A 189 9.34 11.34 -14.66
C GLY A 189 10.79 11.13 -15.09
N LEU A 190 11.46 10.02 -14.67
CA LEU A 190 12.78 9.67 -15.19
C LEU A 190 12.67 8.94 -16.55
N PRO A 191 13.73 8.93 -17.39
CA PRO A 191 13.69 8.30 -18.71
C PRO A 191 13.48 6.79 -18.71
N GLY A 192 13.33 6.16 -17.55
CA GLY A 192 13.14 4.73 -17.41
C GLY A 192 12.58 4.33 -16.07
N LEU A 193 12.48 3.00 -15.82
CA LEU A 193 11.94 2.45 -14.60
C LEU A 193 12.85 2.71 -13.41
N ILE A 194 12.32 3.27 -12.34
CA ILE A 194 13.05 3.56 -11.10
C ILE A 194 13.14 2.26 -10.28
N LEU A 195 14.35 1.70 -10.17
CA LEU A 195 14.59 0.47 -9.43
C LEU A 195 14.98 0.70 -7.97
N ALA A 196 15.50 1.89 -7.63
CA ALA A 196 15.71 2.26 -6.25
C ALA A 196 15.47 3.76 -6.06
N ALA A 197 15.03 4.13 -4.87
CA ALA A 197 14.94 5.52 -4.46
C ALA A 197 15.06 5.62 -2.94
N GLU A 198 15.70 6.66 -2.47
CA GLU A 198 15.80 6.92 -1.04
C GLU A 198 15.76 8.42 -0.76
N THR A 199 15.28 8.79 0.41
CA THR A 199 15.41 10.15 0.91
C THR A 199 16.81 10.36 1.48
N GLU A 200 17.31 11.59 1.42
CA GLU A 200 18.65 11.94 1.92
C GLU A 200 18.84 11.58 3.40
N ASP A 201 17.79 11.75 4.20
CA ASP A 201 17.73 11.37 5.62
C ASP A 201 17.53 9.86 5.85
N LYS A 202 17.38 9.06 4.78
CA LYS A 202 17.10 7.61 4.84
C LYS A 202 15.77 7.24 5.52
N GLU A 203 14.88 8.21 5.77
CA GLU A 203 13.56 7.91 6.33
C GLU A 203 12.78 6.95 5.42
N HIS A 204 12.89 7.14 4.10
CA HIS A 204 12.26 6.27 3.10
C HIS A 204 13.32 5.67 2.17
N THR A 205 13.29 4.34 2.02
CA THR A 205 14.19 3.64 1.09
C THR A 205 13.40 2.57 0.33
N PHE A 206 13.39 2.68 -0.99
CA PHE A 206 12.86 1.67 -1.91
C PHE A 206 14.01 1.00 -2.64
N SER A 207 14.02 -0.34 -2.68
CA SER A 207 15.02 -1.12 -3.40
C SER A 207 14.34 -2.25 -4.15
N ALA A 208 14.45 -2.28 -5.47
CA ALA A 208 13.96 -3.40 -6.26
C ALA A 208 14.73 -4.67 -5.87
N ILE A 209 14.00 -5.74 -5.63
CA ILE A 209 14.53 -7.07 -5.33
C ILE A 209 14.22 -8.07 -6.46
N SER A 210 13.31 -7.72 -7.38
CA SER A 210 12.98 -8.52 -8.54
C SER A 210 12.34 -7.66 -9.62
N VAL A 211 12.77 -7.87 -10.87
CA VAL A 211 12.13 -7.33 -12.07
C VAL A 211 11.87 -8.51 -12.99
N ARG A 212 10.61 -8.71 -13.41
CA ARG A 212 10.24 -9.87 -14.24
C ARG A 212 9.20 -9.51 -15.30
N LYS A 213 9.21 -10.23 -16.41
CA LYS A 213 8.10 -10.20 -17.37
C LYS A 213 6.87 -10.85 -16.75
N SER A 214 5.70 -10.35 -17.09
CA SER A 214 4.41 -10.84 -16.61
C SER A 214 3.36 -10.83 -17.71
N SER A 215 2.26 -11.52 -17.47
CA SER A 215 1.01 -11.44 -18.23
C SER A 215 -0.19 -11.51 -17.28
N SER A 216 0.06 -11.24 -16.00
CA SER A 216 -0.98 -11.26 -14.96
C SER A 216 -1.99 -10.13 -15.17
N PRO A 217 -3.29 -10.35 -14.92
CA PRO A 217 -4.27 -9.28 -14.99
C PRO A 217 -4.05 -8.26 -13.88
N ILE A 218 -4.01 -6.98 -14.22
CA ILE A 218 -4.07 -5.88 -13.26
C ILE A 218 -5.53 -5.71 -12.84
N THR A 219 -5.80 -5.91 -11.57
CA THR A 219 -7.16 -5.91 -11.05
C THR A 219 -7.38 -4.85 -9.98
N VAL A 220 -8.62 -4.36 -9.89
CA VAL A 220 -9.09 -3.51 -8.81
C VAL A 220 -10.34 -4.10 -8.19
N ASN A 221 -10.51 -3.92 -6.90
CA ASN A 221 -11.73 -4.34 -6.23
C ASN A 221 -12.89 -3.45 -6.66
N ASP A 222 -14.01 -4.08 -7.04
CA ASP A 222 -15.28 -3.40 -7.31
C ASP A 222 -15.97 -3.09 -5.95
N LYS A 223 -15.43 -2.11 -5.25
CA LYS A 223 -15.92 -1.66 -3.93
C LYS A 223 -16.23 -0.19 -3.99
N GLU A 224 -17.22 0.22 -3.22
CA GLU A 224 -17.49 1.64 -3.02
C GLU A 224 -16.40 2.28 -2.17
N TYR A 225 -15.95 3.46 -2.62
CA TYR A 225 -15.00 4.31 -1.93
C TYR A 225 -15.63 5.71 -1.79
N PHE A 226 -15.46 6.31 -0.62
CA PHE A 226 -15.79 7.71 -0.44
C PHE A 226 -14.80 8.57 -1.24
N LYS A 227 -15.36 9.32 -2.20
CA LYS A 227 -14.56 10.25 -3.01
C LYS A 227 -14.20 11.46 -2.17
N THR A 228 -12.94 11.85 -2.20
CA THR A 228 -12.41 12.98 -1.43
C THR A 228 -11.31 13.69 -2.20
N THR A 229 -10.67 14.69 -1.61
CA THR A 229 -9.42 15.27 -2.08
C THR A 229 -8.26 14.74 -1.24
N ARG A 230 -7.04 14.90 -1.75
CA ARG A 230 -5.83 14.52 -1.01
C ARG A 230 -5.71 15.27 0.31
N GLU A 231 -6.04 16.57 0.31
CA GLU A 231 -5.97 17.45 1.47
C GLU A 231 -6.94 16.96 2.56
N HIS A 232 -8.21 16.72 2.20
CA HIS A 232 -9.22 16.22 3.13
C HIS A 232 -8.87 14.81 3.66
N PHE A 233 -8.34 13.93 2.78
CA PHE A 233 -7.89 12.61 3.23
C PHE A 233 -6.76 12.71 4.25
N ASN A 234 -5.75 13.56 3.98
CA ASN A 234 -4.62 13.74 4.89
C ASN A 234 -5.05 14.35 6.23
N GLN A 235 -5.98 15.32 6.21
CA GLN A 235 -6.55 15.90 7.42
C GLN A 235 -7.29 14.84 8.24
N ALA A 236 -8.19 14.07 7.59
CA ALA A 236 -8.93 13.01 8.26
C ALA A 236 -8.02 11.91 8.84
N LEU A 237 -6.91 11.58 8.14
CA LEU A 237 -5.91 10.64 8.64
C LEU A 237 -5.15 11.20 9.85
N ALA A 238 -4.79 12.49 9.83
CA ALA A 238 -4.14 13.15 10.96
C ALA A 238 -5.07 13.21 12.18
N ASP A 239 -6.33 13.55 11.98
CA ASP A 239 -7.36 13.58 13.04
C ASP A 239 -7.57 12.17 13.62
N TYR A 240 -7.64 11.15 12.78
CA TYR A 240 -7.72 9.75 13.23
C TYR A 240 -6.51 9.34 14.07
N LYS A 241 -5.30 9.66 13.62
CA LYS A 241 -4.06 9.35 14.37
C LYS A 241 -4.00 10.06 15.72
N SER A 242 -4.48 11.31 15.79
CA SER A 242 -4.49 12.09 17.03
C SER A 242 -5.53 11.58 18.05
N ASN A 243 -6.68 11.12 17.60
CA ASN A 243 -7.76 10.60 18.46
C ASN A 243 -8.60 9.53 17.73
N PRO A 244 -8.15 8.26 17.69
CA PRO A 244 -8.86 7.18 17.01
C PRO A 244 -10.28 6.95 17.50
N ALA A 245 -10.54 7.09 18.80
CA ALA A 245 -11.86 6.87 19.40
C ALA A 245 -12.90 7.92 18.95
N LYS A 246 -12.49 9.18 18.84
CA LYS A 246 -13.35 10.27 18.35
C LYS A 246 -13.67 10.08 16.87
N SER A 247 -12.68 9.70 16.08
CA SER A 247 -12.86 9.47 14.64
C SER A 247 -13.81 8.32 14.36
N TRP A 248 -13.78 7.26 15.20
CA TRP A 248 -14.74 6.17 15.10
C TRP A 248 -16.18 6.63 15.29
N LYS A 249 -16.46 7.46 16.30
CA LYS A 249 -17.81 8.00 16.57
C LYS A 249 -18.34 8.86 15.41
N ASN A 250 -17.46 9.50 14.67
CA ASN A 250 -17.82 10.35 13.52
C ASN A 250 -17.82 9.59 12.17
N SER A 251 -17.53 8.30 12.17
CA SER A 251 -17.57 7.49 10.96
C SER A 251 -19.00 7.32 10.47
N PRO A 252 -19.27 7.43 9.16
CA PRO A 252 -20.58 7.11 8.58
C PRO A 252 -21.07 5.69 8.88
N LEU A 253 -20.14 4.78 9.23
CA LEU A 253 -20.42 3.38 9.56
C LEU A 253 -20.47 3.13 11.08
N ALA A 254 -20.32 4.16 11.92
CA ALA A 254 -20.46 4.01 13.37
C ALA A 254 -21.91 3.66 13.73
N PRO A 255 -22.14 2.75 14.72
CA PRO A 255 -23.48 2.49 15.22
C PRO A 255 -24.09 3.78 15.76
N LYS A 256 -25.35 4.05 15.39
CA LYS A 256 -26.06 5.29 15.79
C LYS A 256 -26.29 5.41 17.30
N ASP A 257 -26.19 4.31 18.02
CA ASP A 257 -26.46 4.21 19.45
C ASP A 257 -25.25 4.64 20.33
N MET A 258 -24.11 4.97 19.70
CA MET A 258 -22.91 5.46 20.43
C MET A 258 -22.89 6.97 20.64
N ASN A 259 -23.96 7.69 20.26
CA ASN A 259 -24.08 9.14 20.38
C ASN A 259 -25.01 9.58 21.53
N GLY A 260 -25.12 8.75 22.57
CA GLY A 260 -25.84 9.08 23.79
C GLY A 260 -24.97 9.84 24.82
#